data_64cb732235aff0a46ee32daaddc26950
#
_entry.id   64cb732235aff0a46ee32daaddc26950
#
_cell.length_a   1.000
_cell.length_b   1.000
_cell.length_c   1.000
_cell.angle_alpha   90.00
_cell.angle_beta   90.00
_cell.angle_gamma   90.00
#
_symmetry.space_group_name_H-M   'P 1'
#
loop_
_entity.id
_entity.type
_entity.pdbx_description
1 polymer ?
#
loop_
_entity_poly.entity_id
_entity_poly.type
_entity_poly.pdbx_seq_one_letter_code
_entity_poly.pdbx_strand_id
1 'polypeptide(L)' 'MLIYGDRIGKLGRIVTACDAVIFDSPGEKVLLTRRTDNGRWCLPGGAMDPGESASECCAREVLEETGLVVTVGRLIGV' A
#
# COMPACT_ATOMS: atom_id res chain seq x y z
N MET A 1 5.89 4.14 -6.47
CA MET A 1 5.59 5.50 -6.96
C MET A 1 5.45 5.45 -8.47
N LEU A 2 4.46 6.11 -8.99
CA LEU A 2 4.22 6.17 -10.42
C LEU A 2 4.51 7.59 -10.91
N ILE A 3 5.39 7.71 -11.90
CA ILE A 3 5.78 9.01 -12.45
C ILE A 3 5.39 9.05 -13.91
N TYR A 4 4.60 10.03 -14.28
CA TYR A 4 4.28 10.31 -15.67
C TYR A 4 5.21 11.40 -16.17
N GLY A 5 5.80 11.18 -17.35
CA GLY A 5 6.90 11.97 -17.84
C GLY A 5 6.60 13.39 -18.27
N ASP A 6 5.35 13.80 -18.31
CA ASP A 6 5.02 15.16 -18.69
C ASP A 6 5.21 16.13 -17.52
N ARG A 7 5.52 17.36 -17.88
CA ARG A 7 5.93 18.37 -16.92
C ARG A 7 4.76 18.95 -16.15
N ILE A 8 4.26 18.20 -15.21
CA ILE A 8 3.24 18.67 -14.28
C ILE A 8 3.85 19.33 -13.04
N GLY A 9 5.18 19.45 -12.99
CA GLY A 9 5.93 19.72 -11.78
C GLY A 9 5.52 20.94 -10.98
N LYS A 10 5.07 22.02 -11.60
CA LYS A 10 4.65 23.22 -10.88
C LYS A 10 3.25 23.14 -10.30
N LEU A 11 2.38 22.38 -10.94
CA LEU A 11 0.97 22.26 -10.55
C LEU A 11 0.63 20.89 -10.00
N GLY A 12 1.49 19.92 -10.27
CA GLY A 12 1.34 18.56 -9.75
C GLY A 12 1.97 18.39 -8.38
N ARG A 13 1.63 17.30 -7.76
CA ARG A 13 2.28 16.86 -6.52
C ARG A 13 2.65 15.40 -6.64
N ILE A 14 3.70 15.00 -5.92
CA ILE A 14 4.11 13.62 -5.81
C ILE A 14 3.37 13.00 -4.64
N VAL A 15 2.68 11.90 -4.91
CA VAL A 15 2.03 11.10 -3.88
C VAL A 15 2.69 9.73 -3.85
N THR A 16 3.24 9.36 -2.71
CA THR A 16 3.78 8.02 -2.49
C THR A 16 2.72 7.15 -1.83
N ALA A 17 2.75 5.87 -2.18
CA ALA A 17 1.84 4.88 -1.64
C ALA A 17 2.61 3.60 -1.29
N CYS A 18 2.05 2.81 -0.39
CA CYS A 18 2.62 1.55 0.04
C CYS A 18 1.58 0.45 -0.03
N ASP A 19 1.98 -0.72 -0.51
CA ASP A 19 1.17 -1.92 -0.50
C ASP A 19 1.85 -2.99 0.36
N ALA A 20 1.04 -3.82 1.00
CA ALA A 20 1.52 -4.91 1.82
C ALA A 20 1.34 -6.25 1.11
N VAL A 21 2.37 -7.09 1.19
CA VAL A 21 2.25 -8.50 0.80
C VAL A 21 2.18 -9.31 2.08
N ILE A 22 1.01 -9.90 2.32
CA ILE A 22 0.71 -10.65 3.55
C ILE A 22 0.41 -12.09 3.15
N PHE A 23 1.24 -13.00 3.65
CA PHE A 23 1.07 -14.42 3.42
C PHE A 23 0.28 -15.06 4.56
N ASP A 24 -0.48 -16.10 4.24
CA ASP A 24 -1.06 -16.96 5.25
C ASP A 24 0.02 -17.85 5.88
N SER A 25 -0.34 -18.55 6.94
CA SER A 25 0.48 -19.62 7.51
C SER A 25 -0.04 -20.94 6.95
N PRO A 26 0.54 -21.51 5.96
CA PRO A 26 1.94 -21.82 5.65
C PRO A 26 2.63 -20.97 4.58
N GLY A 27 2.10 -19.88 4.16
CA GLY A 27 2.75 -19.01 3.19
C GLY A 27 2.42 -19.34 1.74
N GLU A 28 1.29 -19.99 1.49
CA GLU A 28 0.86 -20.38 0.15
C GLU A 28 -0.04 -19.37 -0.53
N LYS A 29 -0.72 -18.53 0.26
CA LYS A 29 -1.70 -17.58 -0.24
C LYS A 29 -1.35 -16.16 0.19
N VAL A 30 -1.72 -15.21 -0.62
CA VAL A 30 -1.55 -13.77 -0.37
C VAL A 30 -2.92 -13.16 -0.11
N LEU A 31 -3.00 -12.31 0.92
CA LEU A 31 -4.21 -11.57 1.23
C LEU A 31 -4.44 -10.47 0.19
N LEU A 32 -5.62 -10.47 -0.39
CA LEU A 32 -6.08 -9.41 -1.30
C LEU A 32 -7.32 -8.75 -0.73
N THR A 33 -7.49 -7.47 -1.03
CA THR A 33 -8.70 -6.72 -0.76
C THR A 33 -9.44 -6.43 -2.05
N ARG A 34 -10.75 -6.34 -1.99
CA ARG A 34 -11.56 -6.01 -3.15
C ARG A 34 -11.98 -4.55 -3.10
N ARG A 35 -11.69 -3.82 -4.15
CA ARG A 35 -12.08 -2.42 -4.25
C ARG A 35 -13.59 -2.28 -4.41
N THR A 36 -14.17 -1.31 -3.70
CA THR A 36 -15.60 -1.03 -3.79
C THR A 36 -15.97 -0.20 -5.02
N ASP A 37 -15.01 0.56 -5.57
CA ASP A 37 -15.26 1.43 -6.72
C ASP A 37 -15.31 0.68 -8.06
N ASN A 38 -14.52 -0.37 -8.24
CA ASN A 38 -14.43 -1.11 -9.51
C ASN A 38 -14.49 -2.62 -9.35
N GLY A 39 -14.59 -3.15 -8.14
CA GLY A 39 -14.65 -4.58 -7.86
C GLY A 39 -13.35 -5.34 -8.09
N ARG A 40 -12.25 -4.66 -8.38
CA ARG A 40 -10.96 -5.32 -8.62
C ARG A 40 -10.30 -5.72 -7.31
N TRP A 41 -9.54 -6.80 -7.39
CA TRP A 41 -8.72 -7.28 -6.28
C TRP A 41 -7.36 -6.60 -6.31
N CYS A 42 -6.87 -6.22 -5.14
CA CYS A 42 -5.57 -5.57 -4.99
C CYS A 42 -4.94 -5.93 -3.64
N LEU A 43 -3.64 -5.67 -3.54
CA LEU A 43 -2.95 -5.74 -2.26
C LEU A 43 -3.48 -4.66 -1.31
N PRO A 44 -3.57 -4.93 0.00
CA PRO A 44 -3.89 -3.88 0.97
C PRO A 44 -2.82 -2.81 0.96
N GLY A 45 -3.23 -1.56 0.99
CA GLY A 45 -2.32 -0.43 0.97
C GLY A 45 -3.01 0.87 0.64
N GLY A 46 -2.25 1.92 0.53
CA GLY A 46 -2.73 3.24 0.22
C GLY A 46 -1.66 4.31 0.32
N ALA A 47 -2.09 5.55 0.24
CA ALA A 47 -1.19 6.71 0.25
C ALA A 47 -0.57 6.94 1.62
N MET A 48 0.69 7.37 1.61
CA MET A 48 1.38 7.76 2.83
C MET A 48 0.85 9.10 3.33
N ASP A 49 0.67 9.18 4.64
CA ASP A 49 0.40 10.45 5.32
C ASP A 49 1.69 11.22 5.54
N PRO A 50 1.63 12.57 5.64
CA PRO A 50 2.80 13.37 5.95
C PRO A 50 3.49 12.91 7.24
N GLY A 51 4.80 12.77 7.19
CA GLY A 51 5.60 12.34 8.34
C GLY A 51 5.59 10.85 8.63
N GLU A 52 4.85 10.07 7.88
CA GLU A 52 4.74 8.63 8.03
C GLU A 52 5.86 7.94 7.25
N SER A 53 6.48 6.92 7.84
CA SER A 53 7.39 6.04 7.10
C SER A 53 6.63 5.05 6.24
N ALA A 54 7.31 4.40 5.30
CA ALA A 54 6.69 3.38 4.47
C ALA A 54 6.14 2.22 5.32
N SER A 55 6.87 1.77 6.32
CA SER A 55 6.40 0.70 7.20
C SER A 55 5.22 1.12 8.07
N GLU A 56 5.21 2.36 8.57
CA GLU A 56 4.08 2.90 9.31
C GLU A 56 2.82 3.01 8.44
N CYS A 57 2.99 3.50 7.21
CA CYS A 57 1.90 3.54 6.23
C CYS A 57 1.34 2.15 5.96
N CYS A 58 2.19 1.19 5.70
CA CYS A 58 1.81 -0.18 5.41
C CYS A 58 1.00 -0.79 6.56
N ALA A 59 1.50 -0.67 7.78
CA ALA A 59 0.80 -1.19 8.97
C ALA A 59 -0.54 -0.50 9.21
N ARG A 60 -0.60 0.81 9.03
CA ARG A 60 -1.83 1.58 9.20
C ARG A 60 -2.89 1.18 8.17
N GLU A 61 -2.53 1.13 6.90
CA GLU A 61 -3.44 0.78 5.82
C GLU A 61 -3.97 -0.65 5.96
N VAL A 62 -3.11 -1.59 6.36
CA VAL A 62 -3.55 -2.97 6.62
C VAL A 62 -4.57 -3.01 7.74
N LEU A 63 -4.32 -2.29 8.83
CA LEU A 63 -5.25 -2.23 9.95
C LEU A 63 -6.61 -1.63 9.53
N GLU A 64 -6.58 -0.53 8.80
CA GLU A 64 -7.80 0.14 8.33
C GLU A 64 -8.61 -0.73 7.38
N GLU A 65 -7.96 -1.44 6.46
CA GLU A 65 -8.64 -2.21 5.42
C GLU A 65 -9.03 -3.62 5.84
N THR A 66 -8.28 -4.24 6.72
CA THR A 66 -8.46 -5.66 7.07
C THR A 66 -8.74 -5.91 8.55
N GLY A 67 -8.49 -4.95 9.41
CA GLY A 67 -8.56 -5.14 10.87
C GLY A 67 -7.38 -5.90 11.47
N LEU A 68 -6.38 -6.27 10.65
CA LEU A 68 -5.23 -7.02 11.13
C LEU A 68 -4.16 -6.08 11.68
N VAL A 69 -3.58 -6.43 12.81
CA VAL A 69 -2.39 -5.80 13.35
C VAL A 69 -1.17 -6.58 12.86
N VAL A 70 -0.32 -5.93 12.07
CA VAL A 70 0.83 -6.58 11.45
C VAL A 70 2.12 -5.91 11.86
N THR A 71 3.20 -6.69 11.84
CA THR A 71 4.56 -6.17 11.91
C THR A 71 5.12 -6.19 10.50
N VAL A 72 5.57 -5.03 10.03
CA VAL A 72 6.13 -4.92 8.69
C VAL A 72 7.57 -5.44 8.70
N GLY A 73 7.83 -6.41 7.86
CA GLY A 73 9.15 -6.99 7.67
C GLY A 73 10.00 -6.15 6.72
N ARG A 74 10.44 -6.77 5.63
CA ARG A 74 11.35 -6.11 4.69
C ARG A 74 10.61 -5.46 3.53
N LEU A 75 11.23 -4.44 2.93
CA LEU A 75 10.84 -3.92 1.63
C LEU A 75 11.21 -4.92 0.54
N ILE A 76 10.26 -5.31 -0.29
CA ILE A 76 10.49 -6.29 -1.36
C ILE A 76 10.55 -5.67 -2.75
N GLY A 77 10.17 -4.41 -2.90
CA GLY A 77 10.26 -3.72 -4.17
C GLY A 77 9.68 -2.31 -4.13
N VAL A 78 9.97 -1.59 -5.15
CA VAL A 78 9.49 -0.21 -5.35
C VAL A 78 8.85 -0.11 -6.72
#